data_2201e681bfd25ead1557d721542cc03a
#
_entry.id   2201e681bfd25ead1557d721542cc03a
#
_cell.length_a   1.000
_cell.length_b   1.000
_cell.length_c   1.000
_cell.angle_alpha   90.00
_cell.angle_beta   90.00
_cell.angle_gamma   90.00
#
_symmetry.space_group_name_H-M   'P 1'
#
loop_
_entity.id
_entity.type
_entity.pdbx_description
1 polymer ?
#
loop_
_entity_poly.entity_id
_entity_poly.type
_entity_poly.pdbx_seq_one_letter_code
_entity_poly.pdbx_strand_id
1 'polypeptide(L)'
;MSSMVGAADDRFPRSVGQLRRGEYQEKAVGKLKHTLRGAALLASLARWVSGAHVHWLWRPVEPRPRVYFANHSSHLDTLVLWGALPTAVRSVTRPVAAEDYWQQSALRSFLATRVFRSVLIPRPDAGLFGGRRTLAPMLRELDRGGSLILFPEGTRGNGQEVSEFKGGLYQLCRERSGLEVVPVYLENLSRVLPKGEFLPIPAASSVTFGQPLRLQTGEARSDFLSRARQALRDLRDQPPTAVPAACPTPTPSPLHSLASHPREST
;
A
#
# COMPACT_ATOMS: atom_id res chain seq x y z
N MET A 1 4.28 33.43 -71.55
CA MET A 1 4.42 31.97 -71.33
C MET A 1 3.96 31.67 -69.97
N SER A 2 2.92 30.89 -69.91
CA SER A 2 1.92 30.82 -68.82
C SER A 2 2.43 29.94 -67.65
N SER A 3 2.27 30.44 -66.47
CA SER A 3 2.51 29.75 -65.20
C SER A 3 1.17 29.12 -64.78
N MET A 4 1.15 27.79 -64.60
CA MET A 4 0.07 27.07 -63.91
C MET A 4 0.55 26.64 -62.53
N VAL A 5 0.00 27.28 -61.51
CA VAL A 5 0.13 26.85 -60.12
C VAL A 5 -1.03 25.90 -59.83
N GLY A 6 -0.72 24.64 -59.58
CA GLY A 6 -1.71 23.63 -59.16
C GLY A 6 -2.07 23.78 -57.68
N ALA A 7 -3.35 23.93 -57.42
CA ALA A 7 -3.94 23.97 -56.10
C ALA A 7 -3.93 22.56 -55.48
N ALA A 8 -3.33 22.39 -54.30
CA ALA A 8 -3.40 21.19 -53.52
C ALA A 8 -4.77 21.10 -52.83
N ASP A 9 -5.48 20.02 -53.08
CA ASP A 9 -6.83 19.70 -52.53
C ASP A 9 -6.66 19.20 -51.07
N ASP A 10 -7.00 20.09 -50.15
CA ASP A 10 -6.90 19.85 -48.69
C ASP A 10 -8.22 19.25 -48.17
N ARG A 11 -8.47 17.99 -48.50
CA ARG A 11 -9.62 17.20 -48.02
C ARG A 11 -9.19 15.99 -47.22
N PHE A 12 -8.62 16.21 -46.00
CA PHE A 12 -8.57 15.18 -45.01
C PHE A 12 -9.58 15.50 -43.88
N PRO A 13 -10.52 14.59 -43.56
CA PRO A 13 -11.47 14.82 -42.49
C PRO A 13 -10.79 14.66 -41.13
N ARG A 14 -10.56 15.77 -40.44
CA ARG A 14 -9.99 15.82 -39.07
C ARG A 14 -10.88 15.23 -37.97
N SER A 15 -12.09 14.69 -38.31
CA SER A 15 -13.10 14.27 -37.33
C SER A 15 -13.02 12.82 -36.85
N VAL A 16 -12.33 11.91 -37.56
CA VAL A 16 -12.33 10.47 -37.21
C VAL A 16 -11.36 10.13 -36.07
N GLY A 17 -10.30 10.92 -35.86
CA GLY A 17 -9.32 10.69 -34.80
C GLY A 17 -9.78 11.11 -33.41
N GLN A 18 -10.65 12.12 -33.30
CA GLN A 18 -11.13 12.62 -32.01
C GLN A 18 -12.26 11.76 -31.42
N LEU A 19 -13.16 11.22 -32.26
CA LEU A 19 -14.23 10.32 -31.82
C LEU A 19 -13.69 9.01 -31.27
N ARG A 20 -12.63 8.44 -31.83
CA ARG A 20 -11.98 7.22 -31.31
C ARG A 20 -11.28 7.43 -29.98
N ARG A 21 -10.68 8.60 -29.72
CA ARG A 21 -10.03 8.90 -28.43
C ARG A 21 -11.03 9.00 -27.29
N GLY A 22 -12.19 9.59 -27.52
CA GLY A 22 -13.26 9.69 -26.52
C GLY A 22 -13.80 8.32 -26.10
N GLU A 23 -14.10 7.46 -27.07
CA GLU A 23 -14.58 6.09 -26.80
C GLU A 23 -13.54 5.21 -26.08
N TYR A 24 -12.24 5.35 -26.40
CA TYR A 24 -11.16 4.65 -25.68
C TYR A 24 -11.02 5.14 -24.25
N GLN A 25 -11.17 6.44 -24.01
CA GLN A 25 -11.13 7.00 -22.65
C GLN A 25 -12.37 6.60 -21.83
N GLU A 26 -13.58 6.63 -22.39
CA GLU A 26 -14.78 6.16 -21.69
C GLU A 26 -14.73 4.67 -21.34
N LYS A 27 -14.31 3.83 -22.29
CA LYS A 27 -14.14 2.39 -22.06
C LYS A 27 -13.04 2.10 -21.01
N ALA A 28 -11.94 2.88 -21.00
CA ALA A 28 -10.89 2.77 -20.02
C ALA A 28 -11.37 3.19 -18.62
N VAL A 29 -12.10 4.30 -18.52
CA VAL A 29 -12.70 4.79 -17.27
C VAL A 29 -13.78 3.82 -16.76
N GLY A 30 -14.62 3.27 -17.65
CA GLY A 30 -15.61 2.25 -17.31
C GLY A 30 -14.96 0.99 -16.75
N LYS A 31 -13.95 0.43 -17.44
CA LYS A 31 -13.18 -0.73 -16.95
C LYS A 31 -12.52 -0.45 -15.60
N LEU A 32 -11.98 0.75 -15.39
CA LEU A 32 -11.35 1.13 -14.11
C LEU A 32 -12.38 1.19 -12.98
N LYS A 33 -13.54 1.75 -13.22
CA LYS A 33 -14.66 1.79 -12.23
C LYS A 33 -15.16 0.39 -11.87
N HIS A 34 -15.30 -0.51 -12.83
CA HIS A 34 -15.67 -1.91 -12.57
C HIS A 34 -14.60 -2.65 -11.77
N THR A 35 -13.32 -2.46 -12.07
CA THR A 35 -12.22 -3.08 -11.32
C THR A 35 -12.17 -2.55 -9.88
N LEU A 36 -12.37 -1.25 -9.66
CA LEU A 36 -12.42 -0.66 -8.32
C LEU A 36 -13.61 -1.14 -7.49
N ARG A 37 -14.79 -1.32 -8.12
CA ARG A 37 -15.96 -1.91 -7.46
C ARG A 37 -15.72 -3.37 -7.07
N GLY A 38 -15.15 -4.17 -7.97
CA GLY A 38 -14.78 -5.56 -7.68
C GLY A 38 -13.75 -5.66 -6.56
N ALA A 39 -12.75 -4.80 -6.54
CA ALA A 39 -11.76 -4.72 -5.49
C ALA A 39 -12.37 -4.33 -4.12
N ALA A 40 -13.33 -3.41 -4.11
CA ALA A 40 -14.05 -3.00 -2.89
C ALA A 40 -14.92 -4.14 -2.34
N LEU A 41 -15.62 -4.87 -3.22
CA LEU A 41 -16.41 -6.03 -2.85
C LEU A 41 -15.53 -7.15 -2.27
N LEU A 42 -14.40 -7.46 -2.89
CA LEU A 42 -13.45 -8.45 -2.37
C LEU A 42 -12.88 -8.04 -1.01
N ALA A 43 -12.54 -6.76 -0.83
CA ALA A 43 -12.07 -6.26 0.46
C ALA A 43 -13.14 -6.37 1.55
N SER A 44 -14.40 -6.09 1.21
CA SER A 44 -15.53 -6.22 2.14
C SER A 44 -15.81 -7.69 2.45
N LEU A 45 -15.79 -8.54 1.46
CA LEU A 45 -15.96 -10.00 1.62
C LEU A 45 -14.85 -10.60 2.48
N ALA A 46 -13.60 -10.21 2.26
CA ALA A 46 -12.48 -10.69 3.07
C ALA A 46 -12.63 -10.31 4.53
N ARG A 47 -13.03 -9.08 4.83
CA ARG A 47 -13.30 -8.63 6.21
C ARG A 47 -14.49 -9.39 6.83
N TRP A 48 -15.54 -9.59 6.04
CA TRP A 48 -16.72 -10.32 6.52
C TRP A 48 -16.39 -11.79 6.81
N VAL A 49 -15.69 -12.48 5.90
CA VAL A 49 -15.29 -13.89 6.04
C VAL A 49 -14.28 -14.07 7.16
N SER A 50 -13.32 -13.15 7.32
CA SER A 50 -12.32 -13.22 8.40
C SER A 50 -12.84 -12.76 9.75
N GLY A 51 -14.02 -12.09 9.82
CA GLY A 51 -14.48 -11.45 11.05
C GLY A 51 -13.51 -10.42 11.61
N ALA A 52 -12.64 -9.86 10.78
CA ALA A 52 -11.51 -9.07 11.23
C ALA A 52 -11.94 -7.74 11.84
N HIS A 53 -11.63 -7.56 13.13
CA HIS A 53 -11.72 -6.27 13.80
C HIS A 53 -10.48 -5.43 13.46
N VAL A 54 -10.70 -4.16 13.07
CA VAL A 54 -9.61 -3.26 12.68
C VAL A 54 -9.35 -2.24 13.78
N HIS A 55 -8.15 -2.28 14.34
CA HIS A 55 -7.69 -1.38 15.38
C HIS A 55 -6.62 -0.44 14.84
N TRP A 56 -6.79 0.87 15.08
CA TRP A 56 -5.83 1.89 14.70
C TRP A 56 -5.28 2.56 15.94
N LEU A 57 -4.02 2.29 16.28
CA LEU A 57 -3.30 3.05 17.31
C LEU A 57 -2.78 4.38 16.75
N TRP A 58 -2.76 4.49 15.44
CA TRP A 58 -2.42 5.68 14.69
C TRP A 58 -3.15 5.69 13.34
N ARG A 59 -3.67 6.82 12.91
CA ARG A 59 -4.34 6.95 11.61
C ARG A 59 -3.56 7.87 10.69
N PRO A 60 -3.39 7.52 9.40
CA PRO A 60 -2.77 8.41 8.44
C PRO A 60 -3.68 9.62 8.19
N VAL A 61 -3.17 10.81 8.52
CA VAL A 61 -3.87 12.08 8.26
C VAL A 61 -3.73 12.49 6.80
N GLU A 62 -2.58 12.16 6.19
CA GLU A 62 -2.26 12.53 4.82
C GLU A 62 -1.89 11.31 3.97
N PRO A 63 -2.31 11.28 2.68
CA PRO A 63 -1.86 10.27 1.74
C PRO A 63 -0.40 10.57 1.33
N ARG A 64 0.56 9.92 1.99
CA ARG A 64 1.99 9.93 1.61
C ARG A 64 2.48 8.50 1.43
N PRO A 65 3.55 8.28 0.63
CA PRO A 65 4.14 6.96 0.46
C PRO A 65 4.55 6.35 1.80
N ARG A 66 4.10 5.11 2.05
CA ARG A 66 4.42 4.35 3.28
C ARG A 66 4.65 2.88 2.95
N VAL A 67 5.35 2.20 3.84
CA VAL A 67 5.44 0.74 3.80
C VAL A 67 4.69 0.19 5.01
N TYR A 68 3.56 -0.48 4.76
CA TYR A 68 2.87 -1.26 5.78
C TYR A 68 3.55 -2.63 5.87
N PHE A 69 4.19 -2.93 6.98
CA PHE A 69 4.85 -4.22 7.17
C PHE A 69 4.12 -5.05 8.22
N ALA A 70 3.95 -6.33 7.96
CA ALA A 70 3.13 -7.20 8.80
C ALA A 70 3.80 -8.57 9.02
N ASN A 71 3.36 -9.28 10.06
CA ASN A 71 3.61 -10.71 10.21
C ASN A 71 2.88 -11.50 9.12
N HIS A 72 3.42 -12.67 8.76
CA HIS A 72 2.87 -13.49 7.68
C HIS A 72 2.57 -14.91 8.15
N SER A 73 1.29 -15.29 8.17
CA SER A 73 0.84 -16.60 8.66
C SER A 73 -0.18 -17.29 7.74
N SER A 74 -0.88 -16.51 6.90
CA SER A 74 -1.99 -17.01 6.08
C SER A 74 -1.95 -16.47 4.65
N HIS A 75 -2.57 -17.18 3.73
CA HIS A 75 -2.85 -16.67 2.38
C HIS A 75 -3.80 -15.47 2.38
N LEU A 76 -4.60 -15.31 3.43
CA LEU A 76 -5.55 -14.20 3.57
C LEU A 76 -4.89 -12.90 4.04
N ASP A 77 -3.67 -12.95 4.59
CA ASP A 77 -3.00 -11.80 5.20
C ASP A 77 -2.98 -10.58 4.29
N THR A 78 -2.56 -10.77 3.05
CA THR A 78 -2.52 -9.68 2.06
C THR A 78 -3.89 -9.07 1.79
N LEU A 79 -4.91 -9.92 1.63
CA LEU A 79 -6.26 -9.49 1.29
C LEU A 79 -6.92 -8.77 2.47
N VAL A 80 -6.78 -9.30 3.68
CA VAL A 80 -7.36 -8.73 4.90
C VAL A 80 -6.68 -7.41 5.26
N LEU A 81 -5.34 -7.36 5.25
CA LEU A 81 -4.61 -6.12 5.51
C LEU A 81 -4.96 -5.04 4.48
N TRP A 82 -4.92 -5.38 3.18
CA TRP A 82 -5.28 -4.44 2.12
C TRP A 82 -6.74 -3.99 2.24
N GLY A 83 -7.65 -4.90 2.60
CA GLY A 83 -9.06 -4.62 2.84
C GLY A 83 -9.31 -3.71 4.07
N ALA A 84 -8.45 -3.79 5.08
CA ALA A 84 -8.52 -2.98 6.30
C ALA A 84 -8.12 -1.52 6.09
N LEU A 85 -7.34 -1.22 5.04
CA LEU A 85 -6.92 0.15 4.72
C LEU A 85 -8.12 1.01 4.30
N PRO A 86 -8.17 2.30 4.70
CA PRO A 86 -9.13 3.27 4.19
C PRO A 86 -9.08 3.33 2.65
N THR A 87 -10.21 3.57 2.00
CA THR A 87 -10.32 3.51 0.53
C THR A 87 -9.31 4.40 -0.19
N ALA A 88 -9.08 5.62 0.30
CA ALA A 88 -8.10 6.54 -0.28
C ALA A 88 -6.66 5.97 -0.21
N VAL A 89 -6.27 5.43 0.94
CA VAL A 89 -4.95 4.81 1.16
C VAL A 89 -4.83 3.52 0.35
N ARG A 90 -5.85 2.67 0.38
CA ARG A 90 -5.90 1.40 -0.34
C ARG A 90 -5.74 1.57 -1.85
N SER A 91 -6.31 2.62 -2.44
CA SER A 91 -6.24 2.87 -3.88
C SER A 91 -4.81 3.06 -4.40
N VAL A 92 -3.91 3.56 -3.56
CA VAL A 92 -2.50 3.81 -3.86
C VAL A 92 -1.55 2.81 -3.21
N THR A 93 -2.07 1.80 -2.48
CA THR A 93 -1.25 0.80 -1.79
C THR A 93 -1.18 -0.49 -2.59
N ARG A 94 0.03 -1.01 -2.79
CA ARG A 94 0.34 -2.22 -3.56
C ARG A 94 1.02 -3.27 -2.70
N PRO A 95 0.52 -4.50 -2.63
CA PRO A 95 1.26 -5.61 -2.03
C PRO A 95 2.52 -5.93 -2.82
N VAL A 96 3.59 -6.23 -2.12
CA VAL A 96 4.82 -6.79 -2.69
C VAL A 96 4.70 -8.31 -2.68
N ALA A 97 4.95 -8.94 -3.82
CA ALA A 97 4.74 -10.37 -3.98
C ALA A 97 5.83 -11.02 -4.85
N ALA A 98 6.19 -12.26 -4.52
CA ALA A 98 7.12 -13.04 -5.32
C ALA A 98 6.46 -13.46 -6.64
N GLU A 99 7.13 -13.19 -7.76
CA GLU A 99 6.61 -13.40 -9.10
C GLU A 99 6.25 -14.87 -9.37
N ASP A 100 7.12 -15.79 -9.01
CA ASP A 100 6.96 -17.24 -9.18
C ASP A 100 5.70 -17.80 -8.49
N TYR A 101 5.34 -17.28 -7.33
CA TYR A 101 4.17 -17.72 -6.58
C TYR A 101 2.85 -17.31 -7.28
N TRP A 102 2.79 -16.10 -7.80
CA TRP A 102 1.56 -15.56 -8.38
C TRP A 102 1.31 -16.02 -9.81
N GLN A 103 2.34 -16.50 -10.50
CA GLN A 103 2.23 -17.06 -11.84
C GLN A 103 1.70 -18.51 -11.85
N GLN A 104 1.63 -19.19 -10.70
CA GLN A 104 1.22 -20.62 -10.63
C GLN A 104 -0.24 -20.90 -10.97
N SER A 105 -1.14 -19.91 -10.96
CA SER A 105 -2.53 -20.10 -11.39
C SER A 105 -3.11 -18.82 -11.98
N ALA A 106 -4.05 -18.99 -12.95
CA ALA A 106 -4.74 -17.88 -13.60
C ALA A 106 -5.49 -16.99 -12.59
N LEU A 107 -6.11 -17.56 -11.57
CA LEU A 107 -6.82 -16.82 -10.52
C LEU A 107 -5.85 -15.97 -9.69
N ARG A 108 -4.72 -16.55 -9.26
CA ARG A 108 -3.69 -15.82 -8.51
C ARG A 108 -3.12 -14.69 -9.35
N SER A 109 -2.76 -14.97 -10.60
CA SER A 109 -2.26 -13.96 -11.54
C SER A 109 -3.27 -12.82 -11.74
N PHE A 110 -4.54 -13.14 -11.91
CA PHE A 110 -5.62 -12.14 -12.00
C PHE A 110 -5.70 -11.27 -10.74
N LEU A 111 -5.71 -11.87 -9.54
CA LEU A 111 -5.75 -11.15 -8.28
C LEU A 111 -4.53 -10.24 -8.12
N ALA A 112 -3.33 -10.76 -8.37
CA ALA A 112 -2.11 -9.98 -8.25
C ALA A 112 -2.07 -8.78 -9.20
N THR A 113 -2.42 -8.99 -10.47
CA THR A 113 -2.22 -7.97 -11.51
C THR A 113 -3.41 -7.02 -11.66
N ARG A 114 -4.64 -7.52 -11.54
CA ARG A 114 -5.86 -6.74 -11.79
C ARG A 114 -6.50 -6.16 -10.55
N VAL A 115 -6.50 -6.92 -9.45
CA VAL A 115 -7.14 -6.49 -8.18
C VAL A 115 -6.16 -5.71 -7.33
N PHE A 116 -5.06 -6.34 -6.93
CA PHE A 116 -4.08 -5.71 -6.03
C PHE A 116 -3.09 -4.81 -6.76
N ARG A 117 -2.90 -5.02 -8.06
CA ARG A 117 -1.86 -4.33 -8.84
C ARG A 117 -0.49 -4.45 -8.17
N SER A 118 -0.20 -5.67 -7.69
CA SER A 118 0.95 -6.00 -6.85
C SER A 118 2.27 -5.63 -7.52
N VAL A 119 3.23 -5.23 -6.73
CA VAL A 119 4.62 -5.08 -7.14
C VAL A 119 5.25 -6.48 -7.13
N LEU A 120 5.41 -7.06 -8.31
CA LEU A 120 6.03 -8.35 -8.46
C LEU A 120 7.56 -8.21 -8.39
N ILE A 121 8.18 -9.04 -7.56
CA ILE A 121 9.63 -9.09 -7.39
C ILE A 121 10.14 -10.50 -7.70
N PRO A 122 11.28 -10.64 -8.35
CA PRO A 122 11.90 -11.94 -8.53
C PRO A 122 12.24 -12.51 -7.14
N ARG A 123 12.08 -13.82 -6.97
CA ARG A 123 12.53 -14.48 -5.74
C ARG A 123 14.05 -14.40 -5.71
N PRO A 124 14.64 -13.86 -4.64
CA PRO A 124 16.09 -13.80 -4.56
C PRO A 124 16.67 -15.21 -4.43
N ASP A 125 17.59 -15.55 -5.31
CA ASP A 125 18.41 -16.74 -5.17
C ASP A 125 19.16 -16.65 -3.83
N ALA A 126 19.07 -17.72 -3.04
CA ALA A 126 19.83 -17.92 -1.80
C ALA A 126 19.99 -16.71 -0.85
N GLY A 127 18.88 -16.21 -0.31
CA GLY A 127 18.92 -15.40 0.92
C GLY A 127 19.21 -13.90 0.77
N LEU A 128 19.46 -13.38 -0.41
CA LEU A 128 19.73 -11.96 -0.65
C LEU A 128 18.47 -11.14 -0.93
N PHE A 129 17.60 -10.97 0.09
CA PHE A 129 16.60 -9.89 0.08
C PHE A 129 17.35 -8.56 0.12
N GLY A 130 17.39 -7.83 -1.00
CA GLY A 130 18.02 -6.51 -1.07
C GLY A 130 18.88 -6.27 -2.30
N GLY A 131 18.96 -7.20 -3.24
CA GLY A 131 19.59 -6.93 -4.53
C GLY A 131 18.82 -5.86 -5.31
N ARG A 132 19.50 -5.07 -6.16
CA ARG A 132 18.90 -4.01 -6.99
C ARG A 132 17.66 -4.46 -7.77
N ARG A 133 17.64 -5.71 -8.25
CA ARG A 133 16.50 -6.28 -8.99
C ARG A 133 15.23 -6.38 -8.15
N THR A 134 15.36 -6.69 -6.86
CA THR A 134 14.24 -6.81 -5.92
C THR A 134 13.76 -5.45 -5.44
N LEU A 135 14.68 -4.51 -5.19
CA LEU A 135 14.35 -3.18 -4.66
C LEU A 135 13.79 -2.22 -5.72
N ALA A 136 14.31 -2.26 -6.93
CA ALA A 136 13.96 -1.29 -7.97
C ALA A 136 12.45 -1.20 -8.28
N PRO A 137 11.67 -2.29 -8.37
CA PRO A 137 10.23 -2.20 -8.55
C PRO A 137 9.51 -1.53 -7.38
N MET A 138 9.92 -1.82 -6.14
CA MET A 138 9.35 -1.23 -4.93
C MET A 138 9.65 0.26 -4.83
N LEU A 139 10.90 0.68 -5.10
CA LEU A 139 11.30 2.07 -5.12
C LEU A 139 10.55 2.88 -6.17
N ARG A 140 10.38 2.31 -7.38
CA ARG A 140 9.57 2.96 -8.43
C ARG A 140 8.12 3.19 -8.02
N GLU A 141 7.51 2.28 -7.27
CA GLU A 141 6.14 2.48 -6.78
C GLU A 141 6.08 3.58 -5.73
N LEU A 142 7.03 3.61 -4.79
CA LEU A 142 7.15 4.70 -3.81
C LEU A 142 7.38 6.06 -4.48
N ASP A 143 8.22 6.13 -5.52
CA ASP A 143 8.51 7.36 -6.28
C ASP A 143 7.30 7.91 -7.05
N ARG A 144 6.34 7.04 -7.39
CA ARG A 144 5.06 7.42 -7.99
C ARG A 144 4.02 7.88 -6.97
N GLY A 145 4.38 7.99 -5.71
CA GLY A 145 3.47 8.34 -4.63
C GLY A 145 2.67 7.16 -4.08
N GLY A 146 2.96 5.94 -4.52
CA GLY A 146 2.32 4.72 -4.02
C GLY A 146 2.85 4.29 -2.66
N SER A 147 2.10 3.41 -2.01
CA SER A 147 2.48 2.74 -0.76
C SER A 147 2.62 1.24 -0.98
N LEU A 148 3.33 0.56 -0.08
CA LEU A 148 3.58 -0.87 -0.19
C LEU A 148 3.02 -1.63 1.01
N ILE A 149 2.62 -2.89 0.79
CA ILE A 149 2.45 -3.88 1.84
C ILE A 149 3.59 -4.88 1.70
N LEU A 150 4.33 -5.10 2.78
CA LEU A 150 5.50 -5.97 2.82
C LEU A 150 5.42 -6.94 4.00
N PHE A 151 5.78 -8.19 3.76
CA PHE A 151 5.96 -9.20 4.79
C PHE A 151 7.46 -9.46 4.93
N PRO A 152 8.14 -8.80 5.89
CA PRO A 152 9.60 -8.81 5.97
C PRO A 152 10.21 -10.16 6.36
N GLU A 153 9.41 -11.08 6.89
CA GLU A 153 9.80 -12.47 7.17
C GLU A 153 10.18 -13.23 5.88
N GLY A 154 9.58 -12.85 4.74
CA GLY A 154 9.84 -13.45 3.42
C GLY A 154 9.24 -14.84 3.22
N THR A 155 8.70 -15.46 4.25
CA THR A 155 8.00 -16.75 4.24
C THR A 155 6.87 -16.71 5.26
N ARG A 156 5.87 -17.61 5.10
CA ARG A 156 4.80 -17.73 6.09
C ARG A 156 5.28 -18.54 7.29
N GLY A 157 5.13 -17.94 8.47
CA GLY A 157 5.35 -18.58 9.75
C GLY A 157 4.16 -19.43 10.22
N ASN A 158 4.22 -19.89 11.46
CA ASN A 158 3.15 -20.66 12.13
C ASN A 158 2.07 -19.75 12.77
N GLY A 159 2.22 -18.43 12.71
CA GLY A 159 1.32 -17.46 13.30
C GLY A 159 1.45 -17.27 14.82
N GLN A 160 2.36 -17.97 15.48
CA GLN A 160 2.59 -17.85 16.91
C GLN A 160 3.70 -16.84 17.23
N GLU A 161 4.75 -16.82 16.40
CA GLU A 161 5.87 -15.93 16.57
C GLU A 161 6.19 -15.15 15.29
N VAL A 162 6.67 -13.92 15.49
CA VAL A 162 7.20 -13.10 14.40
C VAL A 162 8.62 -13.55 14.10
N SER A 163 8.86 -14.09 12.92
CA SER A 163 10.17 -14.58 12.49
C SER A 163 11.17 -13.43 12.27
N GLU A 164 12.42 -13.75 12.02
CA GLU A 164 13.45 -12.76 11.71
C GLU A 164 13.17 -12.05 10.38
N PHE A 165 13.45 -10.75 10.36
CA PHE A 165 13.21 -9.92 9.20
C PHE A 165 14.37 -9.99 8.21
N LYS A 166 14.03 -10.13 6.93
CA LYS A 166 14.96 -9.97 5.81
C LYS A 166 15.31 -8.49 5.63
N GLY A 167 16.47 -8.22 5.03
CA GLY A 167 17.01 -6.86 4.89
C GLY A 167 16.25 -5.90 3.98
N GLY A 168 15.22 -6.36 3.27
CA GLY A 168 14.49 -5.54 2.30
C GLY A 168 13.85 -4.29 2.90
N LEU A 169 13.27 -4.40 4.09
CA LEU A 169 12.67 -3.25 4.79
C LEU A 169 13.70 -2.17 5.11
N TYR A 170 14.86 -2.56 5.65
CA TYR A 170 15.97 -1.64 5.93
C TYR A 170 16.49 -0.97 4.64
N GLN A 171 16.67 -1.74 3.57
CA GLN A 171 17.16 -1.20 2.31
C GLN A 171 16.22 -0.15 1.71
N LEU A 172 14.89 -0.36 1.78
CA LEU A 172 13.93 0.65 1.35
C LEU A 172 14.06 1.95 2.14
N CYS A 173 14.19 1.86 3.47
CA CYS A 173 14.36 3.04 4.33
C CYS A 173 15.69 3.75 4.08
N ARG A 174 16.75 3.01 3.77
CA ARG A 174 18.06 3.58 3.43
C ARG A 174 18.04 4.32 2.10
N GLU A 175 17.38 3.76 1.09
CA GLU A 175 17.26 4.37 -0.24
C GLU A 175 16.27 5.55 -0.26
N ARG A 176 15.35 5.64 0.71
CA ARG A 176 14.37 6.73 0.84
C ARG A 176 14.40 7.29 2.25
N SER A 177 15.22 8.33 2.44
CA SER A 177 15.30 9.06 3.71
C SER A 177 13.92 9.56 4.14
N GLY A 178 13.58 9.37 5.42
CA GLY A 178 12.30 9.79 5.97
C GLY A 178 11.10 8.90 5.61
N LEU A 179 11.30 7.77 4.90
CA LEU A 179 10.23 6.82 4.61
C LEU A 179 9.60 6.30 5.91
N GLU A 180 8.28 6.44 6.02
CA GLU A 180 7.51 5.89 7.14
C GLU A 180 7.20 4.42 6.89
N VAL A 181 7.54 3.57 7.87
CA VAL A 181 7.15 2.18 7.88
C VAL A 181 6.19 1.93 9.04
N VAL A 182 5.03 1.38 8.74
CA VAL A 182 3.93 1.20 9.70
C VAL A 182 3.82 -0.26 10.06
N PRO A 183 4.04 -0.65 11.32
CA PRO A 183 3.83 -2.03 11.76
C PRO A 183 2.34 -2.35 11.77
N VAL A 184 1.97 -3.53 11.27
CA VAL A 184 0.60 -4.03 11.27
C VAL A 184 0.60 -5.46 11.78
N TYR A 185 -0.04 -5.71 12.91
CA TYR A 185 -0.16 -7.07 13.43
C TYR A 185 -1.46 -7.72 12.97
N LEU A 186 -1.32 -8.92 12.41
CA LEU A 186 -2.42 -9.75 11.92
C LEU A 186 -2.59 -10.94 12.86
N GLU A 187 -3.72 -10.97 13.56
CA GLU A 187 -4.01 -11.99 14.55
C GLU A 187 -5.00 -13.03 14.04
N ASN A 188 -4.76 -14.30 14.35
CA ASN A 188 -5.64 -15.45 14.11
C ASN A 188 -6.00 -15.76 12.65
N LEU A 189 -5.39 -15.11 11.64
CA LEU A 189 -5.70 -15.39 10.22
C LEU A 189 -5.27 -16.80 9.79
N SER A 190 -4.27 -17.38 10.44
CA SER A 190 -3.90 -18.80 10.24
C SER A 190 -4.98 -19.77 10.71
N ARG A 191 -5.84 -19.37 11.66
CA ARG A 191 -7.00 -20.15 12.11
C ARG A 191 -8.19 -19.99 11.17
N VAL A 192 -8.35 -18.82 10.56
CA VAL A 192 -9.40 -18.58 9.55
C VAL A 192 -9.14 -19.40 8.29
N LEU A 193 -7.90 -19.46 7.82
CA LEU A 193 -7.51 -20.31 6.69
C LEU A 193 -6.19 -21.02 7.00
N PRO A 194 -6.27 -22.24 7.58
CA PRO A 194 -5.10 -23.05 7.88
C PRO A 194 -4.30 -23.40 6.61
N LYS A 195 -3.05 -23.74 6.81
CA LYS A 195 -2.15 -24.13 5.70
C LYS A 195 -2.66 -25.44 5.08
N GLY A 196 -3.00 -25.38 3.79
CA GLY A 196 -3.53 -26.53 3.04
C GLY A 196 -5.04 -26.53 2.88
N GLU A 197 -5.78 -25.72 3.63
CA GLU A 197 -7.22 -25.58 3.53
C GLU A 197 -7.61 -24.51 2.49
N PHE A 198 -8.80 -24.71 1.87
CA PHE A 198 -9.35 -23.78 0.88
C PHE A 198 -10.63 -23.10 1.35
N LEU A 199 -11.28 -23.63 2.40
CA LEU A 199 -12.49 -23.08 2.98
C LEU A 199 -12.14 -22.30 4.26
N PRO A 200 -12.46 -21.01 4.34
CA PRO A 200 -12.25 -20.26 5.55
C PRO A 200 -13.21 -20.70 6.65
N ILE A 201 -12.68 -20.90 7.84
CA ILE A 201 -13.45 -21.15 9.06
C ILE A 201 -13.61 -19.80 9.76
N PRO A 202 -14.85 -19.33 10.03
CA PRO A 202 -15.04 -18.08 10.78
C PRO A 202 -14.35 -18.16 12.14
N ALA A 203 -13.35 -17.33 12.34
CA ALA A 203 -12.67 -17.17 13.62
C ALA A 203 -12.47 -15.68 13.89
N ALA A 204 -12.56 -15.28 15.16
CA ALA A 204 -12.27 -13.90 15.54
C ALA A 204 -10.83 -13.58 15.17
N SER A 205 -10.64 -12.64 14.26
CA SER A 205 -9.33 -12.15 13.83
C SER A 205 -9.23 -10.65 14.03
N SER A 206 -8.00 -10.13 14.08
CA SER A 206 -7.80 -8.69 14.21
C SER A 206 -6.68 -8.18 13.31
N VAL A 207 -6.76 -6.89 12.97
CA VAL A 207 -5.74 -6.13 12.24
C VAL A 207 -5.43 -4.89 13.05
N THR A 208 -4.26 -4.83 13.65
CA THR A 208 -3.84 -3.70 14.48
C THR A 208 -2.73 -2.90 13.80
N PHE A 209 -3.00 -1.61 13.54
CA PHE A 209 -2.04 -0.67 12.95
C PHE A 209 -1.35 0.11 14.05
N GLY A 210 -0.02 0.02 14.12
CA GLY A 210 0.80 0.71 15.10
C GLY A 210 1.34 2.06 14.65
N GLN A 211 2.15 2.68 15.50
CA GLN A 211 2.82 3.94 15.22
C GLN A 211 3.87 3.80 14.11
N PRO A 212 3.98 4.77 13.19
CA PRO A 212 5.01 4.76 12.14
C PRO A 212 6.42 4.81 12.75
N LEU A 213 7.31 4.03 12.16
CA LEU A 213 8.74 4.07 12.43
C LEU A 213 9.47 4.72 11.25
N ARG A 214 10.64 5.27 11.51
CA ARG A 214 11.59 5.75 10.50
C ARG A 214 12.98 5.23 10.83
N LEU A 215 13.79 5.01 9.81
CA LEU A 215 15.21 4.73 9.99
C LEU A 215 15.90 5.96 10.59
N GLN A 216 16.63 5.80 11.67
CA GLN A 216 17.37 6.88 12.32
C GLN A 216 18.73 7.07 11.63
N THR A 217 19.27 8.27 11.70
CA THR A 217 20.59 8.59 11.14
C THR A 217 21.66 7.75 11.84
N GLY A 218 22.44 7.00 11.06
CA GLY A 218 23.50 6.12 11.60
C GLY A 218 23.01 4.81 12.22
N GLU A 219 21.68 4.54 12.20
CA GLU A 219 21.14 3.30 12.78
C GLU A 219 21.62 2.07 11.98
N ALA A 220 22.20 1.10 12.67
CA ALA A 220 22.65 -0.13 12.03
C ALA A 220 21.46 -0.97 11.54
N ARG A 221 21.72 -1.79 10.50
CA ARG A 221 20.67 -2.67 9.93
C ARG A 221 20.06 -3.61 10.97
N SER A 222 20.90 -4.23 11.83
CA SER A 222 20.45 -5.14 12.89
C SER A 222 19.48 -4.44 13.85
N ASP A 223 19.83 -3.23 14.24
CA ASP A 223 19.11 -2.48 15.28
C ASP A 223 17.74 -2.00 14.76
N PHE A 224 17.72 -1.47 13.53
CA PHE A 224 16.47 -1.10 12.88
C PHE A 224 15.52 -2.30 12.69
N LEU A 225 16.03 -3.43 12.19
CA LEU A 225 15.20 -4.63 11.97
C LEU A 225 14.71 -5.21 13.29
N SER A 226 15.55 -5.21 14.34
CA SER A 226 15.16 -5.63 15.68
C SER A 226 14.07 -4.73 16.26
N ARG A 227 14.21 -3.41 16.14
CA ARG A 227 13.23 -2.42 16.58
C ARG A 227 11.90 -2.55 15.80
N ALA A 228 11.97 -2.74 14.48
CA ALA A 228 10.78 -2.97 13.66
C ALA A 228 10.07 -4.28 14.04
N ARG A 229 10.83 -5.36 14.28
CA ARG A 229 10.28 -6.64 14.74
C ARG A 229 9.65 -6.52 16.13
N GLN A 230 10.30 -5.78 17.04
CA GLN A 230 9.76 -5.55 18.38
C GLN A 230 8.44 -4.78 18.32
N ALA A 231 8.31 -3.78 17.46
CA ALA A 231 7.06 -3.07 17.26
C ALA A 231 5.88 -3.98 16.87
N LEU A 232 6.10 -5.04 16.07
CA LEU A 232 5.06 -6.04 15.81
C LEU A 232 4.73 -6.90 17.02
N ARG A 233 5.73 -7.26 17.83
CA ARG A 233 5.52 -8.02 19.08
C ARG A 233 4.73 -7.19 20.09
N ASP A 234 5.05 -5.92 20.22
CA ASP A 234 4.33 -5.01 21.11
C ASP A 234 2.86 -4.89 20.73
N LEU A 235 2.54 -4.87 19.41
CA LEU A 235 1.16 -4.88 18.92
C LEU A 235 0.43 -6.19 19.23
N ARG A 236 1.12 -7.32 19.22
CA ARG A 236 0.57 -8.63 19.61
C ARG A 236 0.18 -8.66 21.08
N ASP A 237 1.06 -8.10 21.91
CA ASP A 237 0.96 -8.21 23.38
C ASP A 237 0.06 -7.11 23.98
N GLN A 238 -0.34 -6.12 23.17
CA GLN A 238 -1.30 -5.09 23.60
C GLN A 238 -2.73 -5.63 23.53
N PRO A 239 -3.50 -5.55 24.64
CA PRO A 239 -4.92 -5.82 24.55
C PRO A 239 -5.58 -4.83 23.58
N PRO A 240 -6.64 -5.21 22.86
CA PRO A 240 -7.36 -4.33 21.96
C PRO A 240 -7.96 -3.16 22.74
N THR A 241 -7.21 -2.09 22.88
CA THR A 241 -7.65 -0.88 23.55
C THR A 241 -8.61 -0.14 22.65
N ALA A 242 -9.73 0.28 23.20
CA ALA A 242 -10.69 1.16 22.51
C ALA A 242 -9.94 2.36 21.92
N VAL A 243 -10.29 2.70 20.67
CA VAL A 243 -9.74 3.81 19.90
C VAL A 243 -9.60 5.05 20.79
N PRO A 244 -8.42 5.66 20.94
CA PRO A 244 -8.33 6.97 21.54
C PRO A 244 -9.20 7.92 20.71
N ALA A 245 -10.12 8.60 21.38
CA ALA A 245 -10.91 9.66 20.77
C ALA A 245 -9.96 10.65 20.07
N ALA A 246 -10.39 11.09 18.87
CA ALA A 246 -9.74 12.01 17.97
C ALA A 246 -8.49 12.74 18.48
N CYS A 247 -7.41 12.64 17.71
CA CYS A 247 -6.26 13.55 17.80
C CYS A 247 -6.77 14.99 17.96
N PRO A 248 -6.28 15.77 18.94
CA PRO A 248 -6.71 17.16 19.10
C PRO A 248 -6.44 17.91 17.79
N THR A 249 -7.46 18.55 17.27
CA THR A 249 -7.34 19.47 16.14
C THR A 249 -6.29 20.52 16.50
N PRO A 250 -5.32 20.83 15.64
CA PRO A 250 -4.38 21.92 15.90
C PRO A 250 -5.19 23.19 16.08
N THR A 251 -5.06 23.79 17.26
CA THR A 251 -5.64 25.11 17.56
C THR A 251 -5.11 26.10 16.55
N PRO A 252 -5.96 26.84 15.82
CA PRO A 252 -5.49 27.87 14.91
C PRO A 252 -4.74 28.91 15.75
N SER A 253 -3.47 29.16 15.40
CA SER A 253 -2.69 30.24 15.97
C SER A 253 -3.43 31.57 15.80
N PRO A 254 -3.53 32.41 16.84
CA PRO A 254 -4.16 33.71 16.70
C PRO A 254 -3.37 34.54 15.68
N LEU A 255 -4.06 34.96 14.61
CA LEU A 255 -3.57 35.94 13.68
C LEU A 255 -3.15 37.20 14.46
N HIS A 256 -1.88 37.51 14.39
CA HIS A 256 -1.39 38.81 14.85
C HIS A 256 -2.18 39.92 14.15
N SER A 257 -3.04 40.58 14.91
CA SER A 257 -3.67 41.84 14.54
C SER A 257 -2.59 42.87 14.21
N LEU A 258 -2.43 43.18 12.94
CA LEU A 258 -1.64 44.31 12.51
C LEU A 258 -2.38 45.58 12.98
N ALA A 259 -1.84 46.16 14.04
CA ALA A 259 -2.25 47.46 14.55
C ALA A 259 -2.14 48.51 13.46
N SER A 260 -3.24 49.18 13.19
CA SER A 260 -3.39 50.36 12.40
C SER A 260 -2.57 51.52 13.01
N HIS A 261 -1.58 52.06 12.28
CA HIS A 261 -0.97 53.34 12.60
C HIS A 261 -1.96 54.46 12.28
N PRO A 262 -2.12 55.45 13.19
CA PRO A 262 -2.84 56.69 12.87
C PRO A 262 -1.96 57.58 11.99
N ARG A 263 -2.54 58.13 10.91
CA ARG A 263 -1.96 59.23 10.14
C ARG A 263 -2.05 60.50 10.97
N GLU A 264 -0.93 61.05 11.33
CA GLU A 264 -0.85 62.48 11.74
C GLU A 264 -0.88 63.37 10.53
N SER A 265 -1.81 64.33 10.57
CA SER A 265 -1.93 65.45 9.66
C SER A 265 -1.14 66.61 10.25
N THR A 266 -0.20 67.16 9.50
CA THR A 266 0.09 68.64 9.42
C THR A 266 0.81 68.95 8.12
#